data_9dc26bcebea643c761541094653235ec
#
_entry.id   9dc26bcebea643c761541094653235ec
#
_cell.length_a   1.000
_cell.length_b   1.000
_cell.length_c   1.000
_cell.angle_alpha   90.00
_cell.angle_beta   90.00
_cell.angle_gamma   90.00
#
_symmetry.space_group_name_H-M   'P 1'
#
loop_
_entity.id
_entity.type
_entity.pdbx_description
1 polymer ?
#
loop_
_entity_poly.entity_id
_entity_poly.type
_entity_poly.pdbx_seq_one_letter_code
_entity_poly.pdbx_strand_id
1 'polypeptide(L)'
;RTKSRGLGDVYKRQEYANTRIQGIPINREKGTAIIGHGDVKRLLLSMRSLTEAMRALILVSSEVMEKAHVGDNKSIMREGFLIPIIKGWSTELAQEVTSNGVQIHGGMGFIEETGAAQYMRDARILPIYEGTNAIQANDFMFRKTVRDNGKVAKELLEEIKIDCEDNIEISEMVNLTTKTLNYILENRDDQEMLSCISFDYLMGFGYLIGGWLMDKAKRSANKKLSESSKNEMFLKSKIISAEFYDFHILPRIEYHFKVVMKGAKVVQLTNDSFI
;
A
#
# COMPACT_ATOMS: atom_id res chain seq x y z
N ARG A 1 -20.90 -4.81 -19.55
CA ARG A 1 -20.12 -5.32 -18.39
C ARG A 1 -18.74 -4.67 -18.44
N THR A 2 -18.59 -3.52 -17.83
CA THR A 2 -17.28 -2.96 -17.50
C THR A 2 -16.65 -3.82 -16.41
N LYS A 3 -15.84 -4.81 -16.81
CA LYS A 3 -14.99 -5.52 -15.86
C LYS A 3 -13.96 -4.52 -15.35
N SER A 4 -14.02 -4.19 -14.07
CA SER A 4 -12.94 -3.45 -13.40
C SER A 4 -11.62 -4.20 -13.68
N ARG A 5 -10.68 -3.57 -14.39
CA ARG A 5 -9.46 -4.22 -14.90
C ARG A 5 -8.63 -4.84 -13.77
N GLY A 6 -8.50 -4.17 -12.62
CA GLY A 6 -7.77 -4.70 -11.46
C GLY A 6 -8.42 -5.92 -10.80
N LEU A 7 -9.76 -5.98 -10.72
CA LEU A 7 -10.46 -7.16 -10.19
C LEU A 7 -10.35 -8.37 -11.12
N GLY A 8 -10.28 -8.16 -12.45
CA GLY A 8 -10.09 -9.24 -13.41
C GLY A 8 -8.80 -10.02 -13.20
N ASP A 9 -7.72 -9.33 -12.86
CA ASP A 9 -6.43 -9.96 -12.57
C ASP A 9 -6.49 -10.81 -11.29
N VAL A 10 -7.09 -10.31 -10.20
CA VAL A 10 -7.24 -11.04 -8.93
C VAL A 10 -7.92 -12.40 -9.12
N TYR A 11 -9.00 -12.46 -9.89
CA TYR A 11 -9.73 -13.71 -10.12
C TYR A 11 -8.99 -14.67 -11.05
N LYS A 12 -8.41 -14.19 -12.15
CA LYS A 12 -7.70 -15.03 -13.12
C LYS A 12 -6.48 -15.74 -12.51
N ARG A 13 -5.66 -15.03 -11.75
CA ARG A 13 -4.48 -15.64 -11.11
C ARG A 13 -4.84 -16.64 -10.02
N GLN A 14 -5.91 -16.40 -9.26
CA GLN A 14 -6.39 -17.34 -8.25
C GLN A 14 -6.92 -18.62 -8.91
N GLU A 15 -7.69 -18.49 -9.99
CA GLU A 15 -8.18 -19.61 -10.80
C GLU A 15 -7.00 -20.41 -11.38
N TYR A 16 -6.02 -19.74 -11.98
CA TYR A 16 -4.81 -20.38 -12.51
C TYR A 16 -4.04 -21.10 -11.40
N ALA A 17 -3.82 -20.48 -10.25
CA ALA A 17 -3.10 -21.12 -9.13
C ALA A 17 -3.83 -22.33 -8.55
N ASN A 18 -5.15 -22.39 -8.62
CA ASN A 18 -5.96 -23.52 -8.17
C ASN A 18 -6.05 -24.66 -9.17
N THR A 19 -5.77 -24.42 -10.46
CA THR A 19 -5.92 -25.42 -11.52
C THR A 19 -4.59 -25.92 -12.08
N ARG A 20 -3.56 -25.07 -12.11
CA ARG A 20 -2.25 -25.40 -12.65
C ARG A 20 -1.51 -26.37 -11.74
N ILE A 21 -1.03 -27.46 -12.30
CA ILE A 21 -0.15 -28.44 -11.63
C ILE A 21 1.27 -28.25 -12.16
N GLN A 22 2.23 -27.99 -11.26
CA GLN A 22 3.64 -27.83 -11.59
C GLN A 22 4.50 -28.19 -10.37
N GLY A 23 5.36 -29.19 -10.52
CA GLY A 23 6.15 -29.71 -9.41
C GLY A 23 5.30 -30.41 -8.35
N ILE A 24 5.89 -30.68 -7.21
CA ILE A 24 5.21 -31.26 -6.03
C ILE A 24 5.45 -30.31 -4.87
N PRO A 25 4.41 -29.63 -4.34
CA PRO A 25 4.56 -28.79 -3.17
C PRO A 25 5.05 -29.59 -1.95
N ILE A 26 5.86 -28.97 -1.10
CA ILE A 26 6.40 -29.61 0.11
C ILE A 26 5.26 -30.11 0.99
N ASN A 27 5.35 -31.36 1.45
CA ASN A 27 4.33 -32.05 2.27
C ASN A 27 2.95 -32.17 1.59
N ARG A 28 2.92 -32.25 0.25
CA ARG A 28 1.70 -32.48 -0.55
C ARG A 28 1.88 -33.65 -1.49
N GLU A 29 0.75 -34.16 -1.97
CA GLU A 29 0.71 -35.26 -2.93
C GLU A 29 1.02 -34.80 -4.36
N LYS A 30 1.50 -35.75 -5.21
CA LYS A 30 1.64 -35.52 -6.64
C LYS A 30 0.25 -35.12 -7.24
N GLY A 31 0.25 -34.12 -8.10
CA GLY A 31 -0.98 -33.61 -8.69
C GLY A 31 -1.64 -32.45 -7.90
N THR A 32 -1.05 -32.03 -6.77
CA THR A 32 -1.51 -30.81 -6.08
C THR A 32 -1.23 -29.59 -6.94
N ALA A 33 -2.22 -28.68 -7.04
CA ALA A 33 -2.09 -27.44 -7.77
C ALA A 33 -1.04 -26.50 -7.15
N ILE A 34 -0.52 -25.55 -7.97
CA ILE A 34 0.59 -24.65 -7.56
C ILE A 34 0.27 -23.79 -6.35
N ILE A 35 -1.00 -23.57 -6.02
CA ILE A 35 -1.40 -22.88 -4.78
C ILE A 35 -0.88 -23.60 -3.52
N GLY A 36 -0.53 -24.86 -3.61
CA GLY A 36 0.11 -25.64 -2.54
C GLY A 36 1.53 -25.18 -2.20
N HIS A 37 2.24 -24.52 -3.13
CA HIS A 37 3.59 -23.98 -2.89
C HIS A 37 3.56 -22.77 -1.97
N GLY A 38 4.48 -22.72 -0.99
CA GLY A 38 4.56 -21.64 -0.01
C GLY A 38 4.75 -20.26 -0.65
N ASP A 39 5.62 -20.16 -1.67
CA ASP A 39 5.87 -18.90 -2.35
C ASP A 39 4.65 -18.41 -3.18
N VAL A 40 3.94 -19.31 -3.84
CA VAL A 40 2.69 -18.97 -4.54
C VAL A 40 1.65 -18.43 -3.56
N LYS A 41 1.51 -19.04 -2.38
CA LYS A 41 0.63 -18.52 -1.31
C LYS A 41 1.06 -17.14 -0.85
N ARG A 42 2.37 -16.93 -0.62
CA ARG A 42 2.93 -15.64 -0.23
C ARG A 42 2.60 -14.55 -1.26
N LEU A 43 2.81 -14.82 -2.55
CA LEU A 43 2.47 -13.89 -3.63
C LEU A 43 0.97 -13.58 -3.66
N LEU A 44 0.10 -14.59 -3.58
CA LEU A 44 -1.36 -14.40 -3.57
C LEU A 44 -1.82 -13.57 -2.36
N LEU A 45 -1.28 -13.83 -1.18
CA LEU A 45 -1.59 -13.07 0.04
C LEU A 45 -1.08 -11.63 -0.06
N SER A 46 0.15 -11.42 -0.57
CA SER A 46 0.70 -10.07 -0.80
C SER A 46 -0.21 -9.26 -1.72
N MET A 47 -0.54 -9.80 -2.90
CA MET A 47 -1.41 -9.13 -3.87
C MET A 47 -2.79 -8.82 -3.29
N ARG A 48 -3.35 -9.74 -2.51
CA ARG A 48 -4.65 -9.58 -1.87
C ARG A 48 -4.60 -8.49 -0.80
N SER A 49 -3.64 -8.56 0.13
CA SER A 49 -3.52 -7.61 1.24
C SER A 49 -3.27 -6.18 0.73
N LEU A 50 -2.38 -6.01 -0.26
CA LEU A 50 -2.13 -4.72 -0.90
C LEU A 50 -3.39 -4.19 -1.61
N THR A 51 -4.11 -5.04 -2.36
CA THR A 51 -5.34 -4.62 -3.04
C THR A 51 -6.44 -4.23 -2.05
N GLU A 52 -6.58 -4.96 -0.95
CA GLU A 52 -7.56 -4.66 0.09
C GLU A 52 -7.23 -3.36 0.82
N ALA A 53 -5.96 -3.10 1.14
CA ALA A 53 -5.51 -1.87 1.75
C ALA A 53 -5.74 -0.64 0.83
N MET A 54 -5.38 -0.73 -0.45
CA MET A 54 -5.65 0.33 -1.43
C MET A 54 -7.16 0.62 -1.55
N ARG A 55 -8.00 -0.40 -1.59
CA ARG A 55 -9.47 -0.23 -1.64
C ARG A 55 -10.02 0.40 -0.37
N ALA A 56 -9.51 0.01 0.79
CA ALA A 56 -9.91 0.61 2.06
C ALA A 56 -9.53 2.11 2.09
N LEU A 57 -8.33 2.46 1.63
CA LEU A 57 -7.90 3.85 1.51
C LEU A 57 -8.83 4.67 0.60
N ILE A 58 -9.19 4.14 -0.58
CA ILE A 58 -10.10 4.82 -1.51
C ILE A 58 -11.48 5.04 -0.86
N LEU A 59 -12.04 4.04 -0.18
CA LEU A 59 -13.35 4.15 0.47
C LEU A 59 -13.35 5.20 1.59
N VAL A 60 -12.34 5.18 2.46
CA VAL A 60 -12.22 6.18 3.54
C VAL A 60 -11.99 7.57 2.96
N SER A 61 -11.17 7.69 1.91
CA SER A 61 -10.94 8.99 1.26
C SER A 61 -12.20 9.51 0.58
N SER A 62 -13.04 8.65 0.00
CA SER A 62 -14.34 9.07 -0.56
C SER A 62 -15.26 9.64 0.52
N GLU A 63 -15.28 9.05 1.72
CA GLU A 63 -16.04 9.60 2.85
C GLU A 63 -15.50 10.99 3.27
N VAL A 64 -14.17 11.14 3.32
CA VAL A 64 -13.53 12.43 3.64
C VAL A 64 -13.85 13.47 2.57
N MET A 65 -13.83 13.11 1.29
CA MET A 65 -14.19 14.01 0.18
C MET A 65 -15.65 14.47 0.26
N GLU A 66 -16.59 13.59 0.56
CA GLU A 66 -18.00 13.95 0.76
C GLU A 66 -18.18 14.98 1.90
N LYS A 67 -17.49 14.76 3.04
CA LYS A 67 -17.50 15.71 4.16
C LYS A 67 -16.84 17.03 3.79
N ALA A 68 -15.75 17.02 3.04
CA ALA A 68 -15.09 18.22 2.54
C ALA A 68 -16.00 19.02 1.60
N HIS A 69 -16.74 18.32 0.72
CA HIS A 69 -17.67 18.96 -0.21
C HIS A 69 -18.80 19.74 0.47
N VAL A 70 -19.26 19.30 1.63
CA VAL A 70 -20.25 20.02 2.44
C VAL A 70 -19.64 21.07 3.39
N GLY A 71 -18.36 21.35 3.27
CA GLY A 71 -17.67 22.45 3.95
C GLY A 71 -17.06 22.11 5.31
N ASP A 72 -16.86 20.82 5.64
CA ASP A 72 -16.11 20.46 6.85
C ASP A 72 -14.62 20.76 6.67
N ASN A 73 -14.14 21.79 7.36
CA ASN A 73 -12.76 22.28 7.25
C ASN A 73 -11.70 21.21 7.59
N LYS A 74 -11.95 20.34 8.55
CA LYS A 74 -11.04 19.26 8.91
C LYS A 74 -10.91 18.28 7.76
N SER A 75 -12.03 17.93 7.12
CA SER A 75 -12.06 17.02 5.97
C SER A 75 -11.42 17.64 4.73
N ILE A 76 -11.56 18.95 4.49
CA ILE A 76 -10.87 19.65 3.38
C ILE A 76 -9.34 19.50 3.50
N MET A 77 -8.80 19.69 4.70
CA MET A 77 -7.36 19.54 4.93
C MET A 77 -6.93 18.07 4.81
N ARG A 78 -7.71 17.15 5.35
CA ARG A 78 -7.46 15.70 5.30
C ARG A 78 -7.53 15.16 3.87
N GLU A 79 -8.49 15.59 3.08
CA GLU A 79 -8.59 15.26 1.65
C GLU A 79 -7.32 15.66 0.91
N GLY A 80 -6.92 16.94 1.06
CA GLY A 80 -5.70 17.44 0.44
C GLY A 80 -4.44 16.64 0.82
N PHE A 81 -4.39 16.09 2.03
CA PHE A 81 -3.30 15.24 2.51
C PHE A 81 -3.34 13.83 1.90
N LEU A 82 -4.54 13.24 1.74
CA LEU A 82 -4.70 11.87 1.25
C LEU A 82 -4.53 11.74 -0.26
N ILE A 83 -4.88 12.74 -1.07
CA ILE A 83 -4.83 12.67 -2.53
C ILE A 83 -3.45 12.25 -3.07
N PRO A 84 -2.31 12.86 -2.67
CA PRO A 84 -1.00 12.43 -3.14
C PRO A 84 -0.67 10.97 -2.75
N ILE A 85 -1.10 10.55 -1.57
CA ILE A 85 -0.88 9.17 -1.09
C ILE A 85 -1.69 8.19 -1.92
N ILE A 86 -2.99 8.47 -2.17
CA ILE A 86 -3.83 7.62 -3.01
C ILE A 86 -3.19 7.44 -4.39
N LYS A 87 -2.81 8.54 -5.02
CA LYS A 87 -2.23 8.49 -6.36
C LYS A 87 -0.84 7.86 -6.35
N GLY A 88 0.07 8.33 -5.50
CA GLY A 88 1.46 7.86 -5.48
C GLY A 88 1.59 6.42 -5.00
N TRP A 89 1.17 6.15 -3.77
CA TRP A 89 1.31 4.83 -3.16
C TRP A 89 0.51 3.75 -3.88
N SER A 90 -0.76 4.00 -4.22
CA SER A 90 -1.59 2.94 -4.84
C SER A 90 -1.12 2.59 -6.25
N THR A 91 -0.59 3.54 -7.01
CA THR A 91 -0.12 3.26 -8.37
C THR A 91 1.23 2.54 -8.40
N GLU A 92 2.11 2.77 -7.41
CA GLU A 92 3.32 1.95 -7.21
C GLU A 92 2.94 0.51 -6.85
N LEU A 93 2.02 0.33 -5.90
CA LEU A 93 1.57 -1.01 -5.52
C LEU A 93 0.87 -1.74 -6.67
N ALA A 94 0.19 -1.02 -7.56
CA ALA A 94 -0.41 -1.64 -8.75
C ALA A 94 0.64 -2.28 -9.66
N GLN A 95 1.87 -1.71 -9.74
CA GLN A 95 2.98 -2.33 -10.47
C GLN A 95 3.38 -3.65 -9.83
N GLU A 96 3.56 -3.67 -8.50
CA GLU A 96 3.92 -4.88 -7.77
C GLU A 96 2.84 -5.97 -7.90
N VAL A 97 1.57 -5.59 -7.71
CA VAL A 97 0.44 -6.51 -7.80
C VAL A 97 0.35 -7.15 -9.18
N THR A 98 0.43 -6.38 -10.25
CA THR A 98 0.32 -6.90 -11.63
C THR A 98 1.55 -7.70 -12.05
N SER A 99 2.76 -7.30 -11.62
CA SER A 99 3.99 -8.06 -11.82
C SER A 99 3.94 -9.43 -11.12
N ASN A 100 3.47 -9.47 -9.88
CA ASN A 100 3.25 -10.72 -9.16
C ASN A 100 2.19 -11.61 -9.85
N GLY A 101 1.20 -11.01 -10.50
CA GLY A 101 0.23 -11.71 -11.35
C GLY A 101 0.89 -12.46 -12.49
N VAL A 102 1.81 -11.82 -13.21
CA VAL A 102 2.63 -12.45 -14.26
C VAL A 102 3.47 -13.58 -13.66
N GLN A 103 4.11 -13.34 -12.52
CA GLN A 103 4.95 -14.34 -11.85
C GLN A 103 4.18 -15.61 -11.47
N ILE A 104 2.95 -15.50 -10.96
CA ILE A 104 2.11 -16.66 -10.62
C ILE A 104 1.77 -17.50 -11.86
N HIS A 105 1.56 -16.87 -13.01
CA HIS A 105 1.30 -17.55 -14.26
C HIS A 105 2.57 -18.20 -14.88
N GLY A 106 3.77 -17.84 -14.38
CA GLY A 106 5.05 -18.30 -14.93
C GLY A 106 5.21 -17.91 -16.40
N GLY A 107 5.79 -18.78 -17.24
CA GLY A 107 5.96 -18.52 -18.67
C GLY A 107 4.66 -18.15 -19.39
N MET A 108 3.53 -18.70 -18.96
CA MET A 108 2.21 -18.36 -19.50
C MET A 108 1.81 -16.92 -19.15
N GLY A 109 2.31 -16.34 -18.06
CA GLY A 109 2.06 -14.95 -17.70
C GLY A 109 2.78 -13.95 -18.59
N PHE A 110 3.88 -14.35 -19.20
CA PHE A 110 4.67 -13.51 -20.09
C PHE A 110 4.05 -13.35 -21.49
N ILE A 111 3.32 -14.35 -21.97
CA ILE A 111 2.70 -14.33 -23.31
C ILE A 111 1.35 -13.61 -23.28
N GLU A 112 0.90 -13.11 -24.45
CA GLU A 112 -0.32 -12.28 -24.60
C GLU A 112 -1.60 -13.05 -24.30
N GLU A 113 -1.65 -14.34 -24.64
CA GLU A 113 -2.85 -15.18 -24.65
C GLU A 113 -3.54 -15.26 -23.28
N THR A 114 -2.77 -15.21 -22.20
CA THR A 114 -3.34 -15.28 -20.85
C THR A 114 -3.92 -13.92 -20.37
N GLY A 115 -3.47 -12.82 -20.96
CA GLY A 115 -3.82 -11.45 -20.60
C GLY A 115 -3.15 -10.97 -19.29
N ALA A 116 -2.29 -11.76 -18.63
CA ALA A 116 -1.57 -11.32 -17.44
C ALA A 116 -0.56 -10.22 -17.76
N ALA A 117 0.20 -10.36 -18.85
CA ALA A 117 1.12 -9.34 -19.35
C ALA A 117 0.41 -8.02 -19.70
N GLN A 118 -0.82 -8.07 -20.21
CA GLN A 118 -1.61 -6.88 -20.51
C GLN A 118 -1.93 -6.08 -19.23
N TYR A 119 -2.33 -6.72 -18.13
CA TYR A 119 -2.60 -6.00 -16.88
C TYR A 119 -1.36 -5.26 -16.37
N MET A 120 -0.19 -5.87 -16.48
CA MET A 120 1.08 -5.24 -16.08
C MET A 120 1.40 -4.03 -16.96
N ARG A 121 1.26 -4.13 -18.28
CA ARG A 121 1.47 -3.00 -19.20
C ARG A 121 0.46 -1.88 -18.97
N ASP A 122 -0.82 -2.22 -18.82
CA ASP A 122 -1.87 -1.23 -18.56
C ASP A 122 -1.67 -0.51 -17.21
N ALA A 123 -1.13 -1.19 -16.20
CA ALA A 123 -0.82 -0.57 -14.92
C ALA A 123 0.34 0.42 -15.02
N ARG A 124 1.27 0.24 -15.96
CA ARG A 124 2.51 1.04 -16.03
C ARG A 124 2.27 2.53 -16.27
N ILE A 125 1.17 2.92 -16.90
CA ILE A 125 0.85 4.34 -17.11
C ILE A 125 0.44 5.06 -15.81
N LEU A 126 -0.08 4.33 -14.82
CA LEU A 126 -0.65 4.91 -13.61
C LEU A 126 0.34 5.77 -12.78
N PRO A 127 1.62 5.38 -12.58
CA PRO A 127 2.60 6.22 -11.90
C PRO A 127 3.09 7.42 -12.71
N ILE A 128 2.75 7.50 -14.01
CA ILE A 128 3.32 8.46 -14.95
C ILE A 128 2.36 9.63 -15.22
N TYR A 129 1.10 9.32 -15.56
CA TYR A 129 0.14 10.34 -16.01
C TYR A 129 -0.43 11.17 -14.85
N GLU A 130 -1.04 12.32 -15.16
CA GLU A 130 -1.65 13.25 -14.17
C GLU A 130 -0.65 13.70 -13.07
N GLY A 131 0.60 13.95 -13.48
CA GLY A 131 1.72 14.17 -12.58
C GLY A 131 2.35 12.86 -12.11
N THR A 132 3.65 12.73 -12.35
CA THR A 132 4.39 11.53 -11.93
C THR A 132 4.31 11.34 -10.41
N ASN A 133 4.59 10.14 -9.92
CA ASN A 133 4.61 9.88 -8.49
C ASN A 133 5.64 10.72 -7.74
N ALA A 134 6.74 11.15 -8.40
CA ALA A 134 7.68 12.13 -7.85
C ALA A 134 7.02 13.51 -7.62
N ILE A 135 6.18 13.97 -8.55
CA ILE A 135 5.41 15.22 -8.38
C ILE A 135 4.43 15.09 -7.22
N GLN A 136 3.75 13.95 -7.08
CA GLN A 136 2.86 13.69 -5.94
C GLN A 136 3.62 13.64 -4.61
N ALA A 137 4.82 13.05 -4.62
CA ALA A 137 5.67 12.99 -3.44
C ALA A 137 6.15 14.38 -3.02
N ASN A 138 6.55 15.23 -3.97
CA ASN A 138 6.92 16.61 -3.70
C ASN A 138 5.73 17.43 -3.21
N ASP A 139 4.53 17.27 -3.79
CA ASP A 139 3.32 17.91 -3.27
C ASP A 139 3.03 17.49 -1.83
N PHE A 140 3.15 16.19 -1.54
CA PHE A 140 2.99 15.64 -0.19
C PHE A 140 4.01 16.21 0.80
N MET A 141 5.28 16.25 0.41
CA MET A 141 6.36 16.78 1.24
C MET A 141 6.19 18.27 1.51
N PHE A 142 6.16 19.09 0.47
CA PHE A 142 6.25 20.54 0.61
C PHE A 142 4.92 21.21 0.93
N ARG A 143 3.85 20.82 0.26
CA ARG A 143 2.55 21.50 0.41
C ARG A 143 1.68 20.91 1.50
N LYS A 144 1.78 19.59 1.76
CA LYS A 144 0.90 18.90 2.70
C LYS A 144 1.58 18.59 4.05
N THR A 145 2.90 18.74 4.14
CA THR A 145 3.66 18.48 5.36
C THR A 145 4.43 19.71 5.83
N VAL A 146 5.36 20.23 5.04
CA VAL A 146 6.22 21.35 5.48
C VAL A 146 5.43 22.64 5.66
N ARG A 147 4.57 22.97 4.69
CA ARG A 147 3.82 24.24 4.69
C ARG A 147 2.88 24.42 5.87
N ASP A 148 2.26 23.34 6.35
CA ASP A 148 1.33 23.36 7.49
C ASP A 148 2.00 22.98 8.82
N ASN A 149 3.34 22.90 8.83
CA ASN A 149 4.13 22.46 9.96
C ASN A 149 3.74 21.06 10.49
N GLY A 150 3.34 20.17 9.57
CA GLY A 150 2.95 18.79 9.85
C GLY A 150 1.64 18.66 10.61
N LYS A 151 0.78 19.66 10.61
CA LYS A 151 -0.47 19.67 11.41
C LYS A 151 -1.36 18.49 11.07
N VAL A 152 -1.70 18.29 9.79
CA VAL A 152 -2.59 17.20 9.36
C VAL A 152 -1.94 15.83 9.60
N ALA A 153 -0.62 15.72 9.37
CA ALA A 153 0.13 14.50 9.64
C ALA A 153 0.08 14.13 11.12
N LYS A 154 0.33 15.09 12.03
CA LYS A 154 0.29 14.88 13.49
C LYS A 154 -1.11 14.46 13.96
N GLU A 155 -2.17 15.14 13.47
CA GLU A 155 -3.55 14.79 13.79
C GLU A 155 -3.89 13.36 13.34
N LEU A 156 -3.43 12.94 12.15
CA LEU A 156 -3.64 11.59 11.65
C LEU A 156 -2.88 10.56 12.46
N LEU A 157 -1.62 10.84 12.81
CA LEU A 157 -0.80 9.93 13.60
C LEU A 157 -1.39 9.71 14.99
N GLU A 158 -1.93 10.76 15.64
CA GLU A 158 -2.61 10.62 16.92
C GLU A 158 -3.89 9.80 16.80
N GLU A 159 -4.67 10.01 15.73
CA GLU A 159 -5.87 9.20 15.44
C GLU A 159 -5.52 7.71 15.27
N ILE A 160 -4.47 7.39 14.49
CA ILE A 160 -4.00 6.02 14.29
C ILE A 160 -3.52 5.40 15.60
N LYS A 161 -2.76 6.16 16.39
CA LYS A 161 -2.22 5.71 17.68
C LYS A 161 -3.33 5.32 18.66
N ILE A 162 -4.37 6.15 18.77
CA ILE A 162 -5.53 5.87 19.63
C ILE A 162 -6.32 4.67 19.11
N ASP A 163 -6.56 4.63 17.82
CA ASP A 163 -7.40 3.59 17.18
C ASP A 163 -6.72 2.20 17.16
N CYS A 164 -5.40 2.15 17.22
CA CYS A 164 -4.59 0.92 17.17
C CYS A 164 -3.76 0.71 18.45
N GLU A 165 -4.21 1.19 19.62
CA GLU A 165 -3.45 1.08 20.87
C GLU A 165 -3.08 -0.36 21.26
N ASP A 166 -3.92 -1.33 20.89
CA ASP A 166 -3.71 -2.77 21.14
C ASP A 166 -2.84 -3.46 20.06
N ASN A 167 -2.46 -2.76 18.97
CA ASN A 167 -1.63 -3.31 17.90
C ASN A 167 -0.19 -2.78 18.02
N ILE A 168 0.70 -3.62 18.55
CA ILE A 168 2.09 -3.26 18.84
C ILE A 168 2.84 -2.88 17.55
N GLU A 169 2.68 -3.65 16.48
CA GLU A 169 3.35 -3.43 15.20
C GLU A 169 2.99 -2.05 14.61
N ILE A 170 1.72 -1.69 14.63
CA ILE A 170 1.28 -0.37 14.16
C ILE A 170 1.77 0.74 15.09
N SER A 171 1.72 0.54 16.41
CA SER A 171 2.19 1.51 17.39
C SER A 171 3.68 1.84 17.22
N GLU A 172 4.52 0.83 16.95
CA GLU A 172 5.93 1.03 16.64
C GLU A 172 6.12 1.85 15.34
N MET A 173 5.34 1.55 14.30
CA MET A 173 5.41 2.29 13.04
C MET A 173 4.89 3.73 13.17
N VAL A 174 3.89 3.99 14.01
CA VAL A 174 3.45 5.37 14.35
C VAL A 174 4.57 6.15 15.01
N ASN A 175 5.28 5.55 15.97
CA ASN A 175 6.41 6.19 16.65
C ASN A 175 7.55 6.49 15.66
N LEU A 176 7.87 5.56 14.76
CA LEU A 176 8.88 5.75 13.73
C LEU A 176 8.46 6.86 12.74
N THR A 177 7.20 6.89 12.34
CA THR A 177 6.64 7.92 11.45
C THR A 177 6.68 9.29 12.11
N THR A 178 6.34 9.37 13.39
CA THR A 178 6.41 10.62 14.17
C THR A 178 7.84 11.15 14.24
N LYS A 179 8.82 10.28 14.50
CA LYS A 179 10.24 10.63 14.50
C LYS A 179 10.70 11.13 13.12
N THR A 180 10.26 10.47 12.06
CA THR A 180 10.58 10.85 10.68
C THR A 180 9.96 12.20 10.31
N LEU A 181 8.70 12.44 10.70
CA LEU A 181 8.05 13.74 10.51
C LEU A 181 8.81 14.86 11.21
N ASN A 182 9.23 14.66 12.46
CA ASN A 182 10.01 15.65 13.19
C ASN A 182 11.34 15.95 12.50
N TYR A 183 12.05 14.91 12.02
CA TYR A 183 13.28 15.09 11.25
C TYR A 183 13.05 15.96 9.99
N ILE A 184 11.97 15.73 9.25
CA ILE A 184 11.63 16.55 8.08
C ILE A 184 11.37 18.01 8.47
N LEU A 185 10.61 18.24 9.54
CA LEU A 185 10.28 19.60 10.01
C LEU A 185 11.50 20.35 10.55
N GLU A 186 12.43 19.66 11.16
CA GLU A 186 13.72 20.21 11.62
C GLU A 186 14.62 20.63 10.46
N ASN A 187 14.53 19.93 9.32
CA ASN A 187 15.32 20.19 8.12
C ASN A 187 14.52 20.87 6.99
N ARG A 188 13.41 21.54 7.33
CA ARG A 188 12.46 22.12 6.36
C ARG A 188 13.04 23.15 5.39
N ASP A 189 14.15 23.77 5.75
CA ASP A 189 14.82 24.81 4.93
C ASP A 189 15.74 24.21 3.86
N ASP A 190 16.13 22.93 3.99
CA ASP A 190 16.90 22.19 2.97
C ASP A 190 15.96 21.51 1.96
N GLN A 191 15.41 22.32 1.05
CA GLN A 191 14.45 21.85 0.04
C GLN A 191 15.05 20.82 -0.92
N GLU A 192 16.33 20.95 -1.24
CA GLU A 192 17.03 20.00 -2.12
C GLU A 192 17.11 18.63 -1.47
N MET A 193 17.56 18.58 -0.21
CA MET A 193 17.57 17.34 0.58
C MET A 193 16.18 16.72 0.69
N LEU A 194 15.16 17.50 1.03
CA LEU A 194 13.78 17.01 1.15
C LEU A 194 13.23 16.46 -0.16
N SER A 195 13.59 17.06 -1.31
CA SER A 195 13.17 16.54 -2.62
C SER A 195 13.74 15.16 -2.91
N CYS A 196 14.96 14.87 -2.47
CA CYS A 196 15.62 13.57 -2.66
C CYS A 196 14.95 12.42 -1.87
N ILE A 197 14.19 12.73 -0.81
CA ILE A 197 13.58 11.74 0.07
C ILE A 197 12.04 11.78 0.06
N SER A 198 11.45 12.65 -0.73
CA SER A 198 9.99 12.86 -0.76
C SER A 198 9.21 11.62 -1.14
N PHE A 199 9.73 10.82 -2.08
CA PHE A 199 9.11 9.60 -2.54
C PHE A 199 9.02 8.55 -1.42
N ASP A 200 10.12 8.32 -0.71
CA ASP A 200 10.15 7.38 0.40
C ASP A 200 9.26 7.83 1.57
N TYR A 201 9.17 9.12 1.82
CA TYR A 201 8.26 9.68 2.82
C TYR A 201 6.79 9.41 2.47
N LEU A 202 6.40 9.63 1.23
CA LEU A 202 5.05 9.32 0.76
C LEU A 202 4.75 7.82 0.87
N MET A 203 5.67 6.95 0.44
CA MET A 203 5.49 5.50 0.50
C MET A 203 5.34 5.00 1.94
N GLY A 204 6.16 5.49 2.86
CA GLY A 204 6.07 5.14 4.28
C GLY A 204 4.71 5.48 4.89
N PHE A 205 4.19 6.69 4.61
CA PHE A 205 2.84 7.07 5.04
C PHE A 205 1.74 6.20 4.42
N GLY A 206 1.87 5.89 3.14
CA GLY A 206 0.91 5.00 2.45
C GLY A 206 0.83 3.63 3.11
N TYR A 207 1.98 3.03 3.43
CA TYR A 207 2.03 1.74 4.15
C TYR A 207 1.43 1.83 5.56
N LEU A 208 1.70 2.91 6.30
CA LEU A 208 1.13 3.10 7.64
C LEU A 208 -0.40 3.20 7.60
N ILE A 209 -0.93 4.04 6.72
CA ILE A 209 -2.38 4.20 6.57
C ILE A 209 -3.02 2.89 6.11
N GLY A 210 -2.38 2.18 5.17
CA GLY A 210 -2.81 0.85 4.74
C GLY A 210 -2.91 -0.13 5.91
N GLY A 211 -1.90 -0.21 6.78
CA GLY A 211 -1.88 -1.04 7.98
C GLY A 211 -3.00 -0.69 8.95
N TRP A 212 -3.17 0.59 9.26
CA TRP A 212 -4.28 1.08 10.09
C TRP A 212 -5.65 0.62 9.57
N LEU A 213 -5.90 0.78 8.27
CA LEU A 213 -7.19 0.41 7.67
C LEU A 213 -7.40 -1.12 7.62
N MET A 214 -6.32 -1.88 7.44
CA MET A 214 -6.37 -3.34 7.53
C MET A 214 -6.64 -3.82 8.95
N ASP A 215 -6.08 -3.18 9.97
CA ASP A 215 -6.41 -3.44 11.38
C ASP A 215 -7.88 -3.14 11.70
N LYS A 216 -8.42 -2.01 11.23
CA LYS A 216 -9.87 -1.72 11.36
C LYS A 216 -10.73 -2.83 10.74
N ALA A 217 -10.32 -3.32 9.56
CA ALA A 217 -11.03 -4.42 8.89
C ALA A 217 -10.94 -5.73 9.70
N LYS A 218 -9.78 -6.04 10.30
CA LYS A 218 -9.55 -7.20 11.19
C LYS A 218 -10.44 -7.15 12.43
N ARG A 219 -10.44 -6.01 13.13
CA ARG A 219 -11.29 -5.80 14.32
C ARG A 219 -12.77 -5.93 13.98
N SER A 220 -13.21 -5.33 12.88
CA SER A 220 -14.60 -5.45 12.41
C SER A 220 -14.98 -6.89 12.04
N ALA A 221 -14.05 -7.63 11.40
CA ALA A 221 -14.27 -9.03 11.04
C ALA A 221 -14.38 -9.92 12.29
N ASN A 222 -13.49 -9.74 13.28
CA ASN A 222 -13.54 -10.46 14.55
C ASN A 222 -14.86 -10.21 15.30
N LYS A 223 -15.28 -8.96 15.38
CA LYS A 223 -16.58 -8.60 16.01
C LYS A 223 -17.75 -9.31 15.33
N LYS A 224 -17.81 -9.30 13.99
CA LYS A 224 -18.89 -9.96 13.25
C LYS A 224 -18.86 -11.49 13.38
N LEU A 225 -17.68 -12.10 13.53
CA LEU A 225 -17.56 -13.53 13.78
C LEU A 225 -18.11 -13.92 15.15
N SER A 226 -17.89 -13.10 16.18
CA SER A 226 -18.46 -13.36 17.53
C SER A 226 -19.98 -13.21 17.58
N GLU A 227 -20.57 -12.44 16.67
CA GLU A 227 -22.02 -12.21 16.55
C GLU A 227 -22.74 -13.26 15.68
N SER A 228 -22.09 -14.36 15.28
CA SER A 228 -22.64 -15.43 14.44
C SER A 228 -23.01 -15.00 13.01
N SER A 229 -22.01 -14.80 12.16
CA SER A 229 -22.19 -14.34 10.78
C SER A 229 -22.33 -15.48 9.77
N LYS A 230 -23.24 -15.30 8.80
CA LYS A 230 -23.37 -16.20 7.62
C LYS A 230 -22.18 -16.18 6.67
N ASN A 231 -21.24 -15.22 6.83
CA ASN A 231 -20.10 -14.99 5.92
C ASN A 231 -18.75 -15.35 6.57
N GLU A 232 -18.71 -16.41 7.39
CA GLU A 232 -17.54 -16.79 8.17
C GLU A 232 -16.25 -16.91 7.34
N MET A 233 -16.29 -17.58 6.20
CA MET A 233 -15.12 -17.74 5.31
C MET A 233 -14.57 -16.39 4.83
N PHE A 234 -15.46 -15.47 4.45
CA PHE A 234 -15.07 -14.13 4.03
C PHE A 234 -14.42 -13.36 5.17
N LEU A 235 -15.01 -13.40 6.38
CA LEU A 235 -14.49 -12.71 7.56
C LEU A 235 -13.13 -13.25 7.99
N LYS A 236 -12.96 -14.58 8.05
CA LYS A 236 -11.67 -15.23 8.32
C LYS A 236 -10.62 -14.83 7.29
N SER A 237 -11.01 -14.72 6.03
CA SER A 237 -10.09 -14.30 4.98
C SER A 237 -9.64 -12.84 5.13
N LYS A 238 -10.47 -11.95 5.71
CA LYS A 238 -10.08 -10.57 6.03
C LYS A 238 -9.06 -10.51 7.17
N ILE A 239 -9.25 -11.33 8.18
CA ILE A 239 -8.29 -11.45 9.30
C ILE A 239 -6.93 -11.90 8.76
N ILE A 240 -6.88 -12.96 7.95
CA ILE A 240 -5.64 -13.46 7.35
C ILE A 240 -4.95 -12.39 6.49
N SER A 241 -5.71 -11.62 5.69
CA SER A 241 -5.14 -10.55 4.88
C SER A 241 -4.52 -9.45 5.74
N ALA A 242 -5.15 -9.08 6.86
CA ALA A 242 -4.64 -8.08 7.77
C ALA A 242 -3.40 -8.57 8.53
N GLU A 243 -3.40 -9.80 9.03
CA GLU A 243 -2.23 -10.41 9.66
C GLU A 243 -1.05 -10.52 8.69
N PHE A 244 -1.31 -10.89 7.43
CA PHE A 244 -0.28 -10.88 6.41
C PHE A 244 0.27 -9.46 6.18
N TYR A 245 -0.60 -8.44 6.20
CA TYR A 245 -0.18 -7.05 6.07
C TYR A 245 0.75 -6.65 7.23
N ASP A 246 0.37 -6.95 8.47
CA ASP A 246 1.14 -6.62 9.67
C ASP A 246 2.56 -7.18 9.60
N PHE A 247 2.73 -8.46 9.21
CA PHE A 247 4.03 -9.13 9.27
C PHE A 247 4.86 -9.05 7.97
N HIS A 248 4.24 -8.84 6.80
CA HIS A 248 4.94 -8.89 5.52
C HIS A 248 4.97 -7.56 4.76
N ILE A 249 4.06 -6.65 5.06
CA ILE A 249 3.92 -5.38 4.32
C ILE A 249 4.30 -4.19 5.20
N LEU A 250 3.76 -4.12 6.41
CA LEU A 250 3.99 -3.02 7.34
C LEU A 250 5.48 -2.75 7.62
N PRO A 251 6.38 -3.76 7.76
CA PRO A 251 7.82 -3.54 7.95
C PRO A 251 8.51 -2.77 6.82
N ARG A 252 7.89 -2.62 5.64
CA ARG A 252 8.43 -1.79 4.55
C ARG A 252 8.58 -0.32 4.96
N ILE A 253 7.83 0.13 5.94
CA ILE A 253 7.94 1.48 6.52
C ILE A 253 9.35 1.73 7.04
N GLU A 254 9.96 0.77 7.71
CA GLU A 254 11.33 0.88 8.23
C GLU A 254 12.35 1.13 7.13
N TYR A 255 12.23 0.43 6.01
CA TYR A 255 13.08 0.64 4.84
C TYR A 255 12.96 2.08 4.33
N HIS A 256 11.75 2.54 4.05
CA HIS A 256 11.50 3.86 3.50
C HIS A 256 11.96 4.97 4.45
N PHE A 257 11.65 4.87 5.74
CA PHE A 257 12.04 5.90 6.69
C PHE A 257 13.54 5.87 7.05
N LYS A 258 14.19 4.72 6.90
CA LYS A 258 15.65 4.66 6.94
C LYS A 258 16.28 5.43 5.77
N VAL A 259 15.69 5.34 4.58
CA VAL A 259 16.11 6.13 3.42
C VAL A 259 15.87 7.62 3.68
N VAL A 260 14.70 8.02 4.17
CA VAL A 260 14.40 9.41 4.55
C VAL A 260 15.46 9.97 5.49
N MET A 261 15.83 9.25 6.53
CA MET A 261 16.75 9.75 7.56
C MET A 261 18.23 9.70 7.18
N LYS A 262 18.62 8.92 6.17
CA LYS A 262 20.05 8.65 5.88
C LYS A 262 20.40 8.71 4.40
N GLY A 263 19.43 8.64 3.48
CA GLY A 263 19.68 8.43 2.05
C GLY A 263 19.88 9.69 1.23
N ALA A 264 19.47 10.86 1.72
CA ALA A 264 19.46 12.09 0.93
C ALA A 264 20.83 12.49 0.35
N LYS A 265 21.89 12.42 1.15
CA LYS A 265 23.20 12.89 0.76
C LYS A 265 23.77 12.24 -0.50
N VAL A 266 23.52 10.95 -0.68
CA VAL A 266 24.02 10.23 -1.87
C VAL A 266 23.38 10.79 -3.14
N VAL A 267 22.09 11.08 -3.11
CA VAL A 267 21.36 11.64 -4.25
C VAL A 267 21.73 13.10 -4.45
N GLN A 268 21.69 13.90 -3.39
CA GLN A 268 21.94 15.35 -3.42
C GLN A 268 23.35 15.71 -3.91
N LEU A 269 24.37 14.94 -3.52
CA LEU A 269 25.77 15.22 -3.84
C LEU A 269 26.27 14.49 -5.11
N THR A 270 25.42 13.69 -5.76
CA THR A 270 25.80 12.99 -6.99
C THR A 270 25.88 13.99 -8.14
N ASN A 271 27.04 14.04 -8.78
CA ASN A 271 27.23 14.85 -9.98
C ASN A 271 26.47 14.22 -11.16
N ASP A 272 25.71 15.04 -11.91
CA ASP A 272 24.89 14.60 -13.05
C ASP A 272 25.70 13.82 -14.11
N SER A 273 27.00 14.06 -14.21
CA SER A 273 27.90 13.33 -15.13
C SER A 273 28.12 11.86 -14.74
N PHE A 274 27.69 11.42 -13.53
CA PHE A 274 27.83 10.04 -13.07
C PHE A 274 26.54 9.21 -13.27
N ILE A 275 25.47 9.83 -13.73
CA ILE A 275 24.17 9.22 -14.01
C ILE A 275 23.74 9.46 -15.45
#